data_e2a61a55df8e6083d070b507695b4629
#
_entry.id   e2a61a55df8e6083d070b507695b4629
#
_cell.length_a   1.000
_cell.length_b   1.000
_cell.length_c   1.000
_cell.angle_alpha   90.00
_cell.angle_beta   90.00
_cell.angle_gamma   90.00
#
_symmetry.space_group_name_H-M   'P 1'
#
loop_
_entity.id
_entity.type
_entity.pdbx_description
1 polymer ?
#
loop_
_entity_poly.entity_id
_entity_poly.type
_entity_poly.pdbx_seq_one_letter_code
_entity_poly.pdbx_strand_id
1 'polypeptide(L)'
;QIKLRAERLNALSENLLVSSEICVEEILLLLDKVQPDVLVLDSVQTFYTADLQSAPGSIGQVREVAFKIFQSIKQRGLPTLLIGHINKDGAIAGPKSLEHIVDTVVYFEGEQGHAYRALRAIKNRFGPTPEIGVFQMELEGLVPVENPSEWFLSERPENSSGSAIAATLEGTRTLLIE
;
A
#
# COMPACT_ATOMS: atom_id res chain seq x y z
N GLN A 1 -19.08 6.44 -3.93
CA GLN A 1 -18.32 6.14 -2.69
C GLN A 1 -16.95 6.83 -2.67
N ILE A 2 -16.14 6.78 -3.77
CA ILE A 2 -14.82 7.44 -3.83
C ILE A 2 -14.95 8.96 -3.62
N LYS A 3 -15.91 9.61 -4.29
CA LYS A 3 -16.16 11.06 -4.11
C LYS A 3 -16.45 11.43 -2.65
N LEU A 4 -17.33 10.69 -1.97
CA LEU A 4 -17.65 10.93 -0.55
C LEU A 4 -16.42 10.75 0.37
N ARG A 5 -15.52 9.81 0.05
CA ARG A 5 -14.26 9.67 0.78
C ARG A 5 -13.31 10.82 0.51
N ALA A 6 -13.19 11.24 -0.74
CA ALA A 6 -12.35 12.38 -1.12
C ALA A 6 -12.83 13.68 -0.46
N GLU A 7 -14.15 13.90 -0.38
CA GLU A 7 -14.76 15.03 0.36
C GLU A 7 -14.35 14.99 1.84
N ARG A 8 -14.54 13.84 2.50
CA ARG A 8 -14.19 13.68 3.92
C ARG A 8 -12.69 13.91 4.20
N LEU A 9 -11.83 13.47 3.29
CA LEU A 9 -10.37 13.59 3.39
C LEU A 9 -9.86 14.94 2.90
N ASN A 10 -10.73 15.85 2.49
CA ASN A 10 -10.39 17.13 1.84
C ASN A 10 -9.43 16.94 0.65
N ALA A 11 -9.61 15.86 -0.10
CA ALA A 11 -8.75 15.43 -1.20
C ALA A 11 -9.43 15.56 -2.58
N LEU A 12 -10.47 16.39 -2.69
CA LEU A 12 -11.08 16.71 -3.99
C LEU A 12 -10.12 17.56 -4.81
N SER A 13 -9.89 17.15 -6.05
CA SER A 13 -9.07 17.88 -7.01
C SER A 13 -9.59 17.62 -8.41
N GLU A 14 -9.50 18.63 -9.28
CA GLU A 14 -9.81 18.49 -10.71
C GLU A 14 -8.79 17.56 -11.41
N ASN A 15 -7.60 17.41 -10.84
CA ASN A 15 -6.55 16.50 -11.34
C ASN A 15 -6.75 15.05 -10.88
N LEU A 16 -7.74 14.77 -9.99
CA LEU A 16 -8.05 13.42 -9.55
C LEU A 16 -9.07 12.79 -10.50
N LEU A 17 -8.58 11.97 -11.41
CA LEU A 17 -9.42 11.22 -12.35
C LEU A 17 -9.65 9.81 -11.80
N VAL A 18 -10.87 9.31 -11.95
CA VAL A 18 -11.27 7.98 -11.47
C VAL A 18 -11.90 7.19 -12.60
N SER A 19 -11.43 5.95 -12.79
CA SER A 19 -12.03 4.99 -13.72
C SER A 19 -12.46 3.74 -12.97
N SER A 20 -13.54 3.11 -13.43
CA SER A 20 -14.00 1.79 -12.96
C SER A 20 -13.60 0.67 -13.90
N GLU A 21 -12.73 0.95 -14.87
CA GLU A 21 -12.27 -0.06 -15.82
C GLU A 21 -11.39 -1.10 -15.14
N ILE A 22 -11.61 -2.37 -15.46
CA ILE A 22 -10.88 -3.51 -14.90
C ILE A 22 -10.19 -4.38 -15.96
N CYS A 23 -10.47 -4.15 -17.25
CA CYS A 23 -9.76 -4.79 -18.35
C CYS A 23 -8.45 -4.05 -18.63
N VAL A 24 -7.33 -4.78 -18.57
CA VAL A 24 -6.00 -4.16 -18.72
C VAL A 24 -5.83 -3.49 -20.07
N GLU A 25 -6.32 -4.10 -21.12
CA GLU A 25 -6.25 -3.57 -22.49
C GLU A 25 -6.94 -2.21 -22.59
N GLU A 26 -8.12 -2.08 -21.99
CA GLU A 26 -8.87 -0.81 -21.95
C GLU A 26 -8.19 0.23 -21.05
N ILE A 27 -7.59 -0.20 -19.94
CA ILE A 27 -6.80 0.69 -19.09
C ILE A 27 -5.61 1.26 -19.86
N LEU A 28 -4.90 0.44 -20.63
CA LEU A 28 -3.78 0.91 -21.44
C LEU A 28 -4.20 1.92 -22.50
N LEU A 29 -5.38 1.72 -23.14
CA LEU A 29 -5.96 2.70 -24.06
C LEU A 29 -6.36 4.00 -23.37
N LEU A 30 -6.87 3.93 -22.13
CA LEU A 30 -7.17 5.12 -21.33
C LEU A 30 -5.91 5.90 -20.98
N LEU A 31 -4.81 5.23 -20.66
CA LEU A 31 -3.54 5.89 -20.36
C LEU A 31 -3.02 6.68 -21.57
N ASP A 32 -3.23 6.18 -22.79
CA ASP A 32 -2.86 6.91 -24.01
C ASP A 32 -3.66 8.20 -24.21
N LYS A 33 -4.93 8.19 -23.81
CA LYS A 33 -5.83 9.34 -23.94
C LYS A 33 -5.63 10.37 -22.84
N VAL A 34 -5.44 9.90 -21.60
CA VAL A 34 -5.42 10.74 -20.38
C VAL A 34 -4.02 11.26 -20.09
N GLN A 35 -2.98 10.46 -20.35
CA GLN A 35 -1.57 10.78 -20.07
C GLN A 35 -1.35 11.30 -18.62
N PRO A 36 -1.72 10.53 -17.60
CA PRO A 36 -1.60 10.96 -16.21
C PRO A 36 -0.13 11.05 -15.78
N ASP A 37 0.16 11.89 -14.78
CA ASP A 37 1.49 12.00 -14.16
C ASP A 37 1.76 10.87 -13.15
N VAL A 38 0.69 10.30 -12.56
CA VAL A 38 0.76 9.18 -11.61
C VAL A 38 -0.43 8.25 -11.85
N LEU A 39 -0.20 6.96 -11.79
CA LEU A 39 -1.24 5.92 -11.88
C LEU A 39 -1.39 5.21 -10.53
N VAL A 40 -2.64 5.02 -10.08
CA VAL A 40 -2.97 4.17 -8.93
C VAL A 40 -3.93 3.09 -9.38
N LEU A 41 -3.59 1.83 -9.10
CA LEU A 41 -4.40 0.65 -9.43
C LEU A 41 -4.83 -0.05 -8.13
N ASP A 42 -6.12 0.00 -7.80
CA ASP A 42 -6.71 -0.58 -6.57
C ASP A 42 -7.88 -1.50 -6.94
N SER A 43 -7.73 -2.79 -6.77
CA SER A 43 -6.56 -3.59 -6.41
C SER A 43 -6.14 -4.51 -7.56
N VAL A 44 -4.91 -4.95 -7.56
CA VAL A 44 -4.38 -5.82 -8.62
C VAL A 44 -5.19 -7.11 -8.81
N GLN A 45 -5.87 -7.57 -7.76
CA GLN A 45 -6.70 -8.78 -7.80
C GLN A 45 -8.01 -8.60 -8.59
N THR A 46 -8.45 -7.37 -8.82
CA THR A 46 -9.70 -7.09 -9.55
C THR A 46 -9.50 -7.02 -11.06
N PHE A 47 -8.28 -6.76 -11.49
CA PHE A 47 -7.99 -6.61 -12.92
C PHE A 47 -7.84 -7.95 -13.63
N TYR A 48 -8.15 -7.95 -14.91
CA TYR A 48 -7.97 -9.10 -15.79
C TYR A 48 -7.46 -8.69 -17.16
N THR A 49 -6.89 -9.65 -17.88
CA THR A 49 -6.58 -9.56 -19.31
C THR A 49 -7.43 -10.54 -20.08
N ALA A 50 -7.91 -10.12 -21.25
CA ALA A 50 -8.69 -10.97 -22.15
C ALA A 50 -7.87 -12.12 -22.76
N ASP A 51 -6.54 -12.06 -22.72
CA ASP A 51 -5.65 -13.09 -23.24
C ASP A 51 -5.65 -14.38 -22.42
N LEU A 52 -6.17 -14.35 -21.19
CA LEU A 52 -6.23 -15.51 -20.32
C LEU A 52 -7.68 -15.88 -19.97
N GLN A 53 -8.01 -17.16 -20.06
CA GLN A 53 -9.34 -17.68 -19.70
C GLN A 53 -9.54 -17.89 -18.19
N SER A 54 -8.51 -17.68 -17.36
CA SER A 54 -8.61 -17.83 -15.93
C SER A 54 -9.38 -16.68 -15.26
N ALA A 55 -10.00 -16.94 -14.12
CA ALA A 55 -10.79 -15.95 -13.40
C ALA A 55 -9.91 -14.76 -12.90
N PRO A 56 -10.48 -13.53 -12.83
CA PRO A 56 -9.83 -12.41 -12.15
C PRO A 56 -9.39 -12.80 -10.73
N GLY A 57 -8.24 -12.29 -10.27
CA GLY A 57 -7.67 -12.64 -8.97
C GLY A 57 -6.93 -13.97 -8.90
N SER A 58 -7.00 -14.81 -9.95
CA SER A 58 -6.13 -16.00 -10.02
C SER A 58 -4.67 -15.59 -10.17
N ILE A 59 -3.74 -16.47 -9.73
CA ILE A 59 -2.29 -16.19 -9.80
C ILE A 59 -1.85 -15.85 -11.23
N GLY A 60 -2.35 -16.60 -12.20
CA GLY A 60 -2.03 -16.37 -13.61
C GLY A 60 -2.47 -15.00 -14.09
N GLN A 61 -3.72 -14.62 -13.80
CA GLN A 61 -4.26 -13.30 -14.14
C GLN A 61 -3.46 -12.17 -13.48
N VAL A 62 -3.24 -12.26 -12.17
CA VAL A 62 -2.52 -11.22 -11.42
C VAL A 62 -1.10 -11.02 -11.98
N ARG A 63 -0.40 -12.10 -12.33
CA ARG A 63 0.95 -12.01 -12.90
C ARG A 63 0.94 -11.40 -14.30
N GLU A 64 0.03 -11.84 -15.16
CA GLU A 64 -0.04 -11.35 -16.55
C GLU A 64 -0.47 -9.90 -16.61
N VAL A 65 -1.49 -9.52 -15.82
CA VAL A 65 -1.93 -8.14 -15.63
C VAL A 65 -0.77 -7.24 -15.21
N ALA A 66 -0.06 -7.64 -14.14
CA ALA A 66 1.06 -6.87 -13.66
C ALA A 66 2.19 -6.75 -14.68
N PHE A 67 2.47 -7.82 -15.43
CA PHE A 67 3.49 -7.81 -16.48
C PHE A 67 3.15 -6.83 -17.62
N LYS A 68 1.90 -6.87 -18.14
CA LYS A 68 1.44 -5.95 -19.18
C LYS A 68 1.50 -4.49 -18.73
N ILE A 69 0.99 -4.22 -17.52
CA ILE A 69 1.04 -2.89 -16.92
C ILE A 69 2.49 -2.43 -16.79
N PHE A 70 3.37 -3.26 -16.20
CA PHE A 70 4.78 -2.94 -16.01
C PHE A 70 5.49 -2.59 -17.32
N GLN A 71 5.27 -3.37 -18.37
CA GLN A 71 5.85 -3.06 -19.70
C GLN A 71 5.41 -1.68 -20.20
N SER A 72 4.11 -1.37 -20.11
CA SER A 72 3.57 -0.11 -20.58
C SER A 72 4.06 1.09 -19.76
N ILE A 73 3.99 1.01 -18.43
CA ILE A 73 4.39 2.12 -17.54
C ILE A 73 5.90 2.40 -17.63
N LYS A 74 6.72 1.35 -17.80
CA LYS A 74 8.16 1.51 -17.95
C LYS A 74 8.53 2.27 -19.23
N GLN A 75 7.85 1.98 -20.34
CA GLN A 75 8.06 2.72 -21.59
C GLN A 75 7.65 4.18 -21.50
N ARG A 76 6.64 4.48 -20.67
CA ARG A 76 6.10 5.83 -20.46
C ARG A 76 6.84 6.61 -19.38
N GLY A 77 7.68 5.96 -18.57
CA GLY A 77 8.24 6.56 -17.37
C GLY A 77 7.19 6.96 -16.33
N LEU A 78 6.03 6.28 -16.30
CA LEU A 78 4.87 6.63 -15.49
C LEU A 78 5.00 6.05 -14.08
N PRO A 79 5.14 6.87 -13.02
CA PRO A 79 5.10 6.43 -11.64
C PRO A 79 3.77 5.73 -11.34
N THR A 80 3.84 4.51 -10.78
CA THR A 80 2.64 3.70 -10.57
C THR A 80 2.62 3.08 -9.18
N LEU A 81 1.49 3.22 -8.50
CA LEU A 81 1.17 2.55 -7.24
C LEU A 81 0.24 1.38 -7.53
N LEU A 82 0.71 0.18 -7.26
CA LEU A 82 -0.06 -1.05 -7.41
C LEU A 82 -0.48 -1.55 -6.04
N ILE A 83 -1.77 -1.46 -5.73
CA ILE A 83 -2.32 -1.89 -4.45
C ILE A 83 -2.71 -3.35 -4.54
N GLY A 84 -2.29 -4.13 -3.55
CA GLY A 84 -2.63 -5.53 -3.41
C GLY A 84 -3.06 -5.88 -1.99
N HIS A 85 -4.00 -6.81 -1.85
CA HIS A 85 -4.44 -7.29 -0.55
C HIS A 85 -3.73 -8.59 -0.18
N ILE A 86 -3.26 -8.68 1.07
CA ILE A 86 -2.67 -9.90 1.65
C ILE A 86 -3.69 -10.50 2.60
N ASN A 87 -3.96 -11.81 2.52
CA ASN A 87 -4.80 -12.51 3.49
C ASN A 87 -4.01 -12.80 4.78
N LYS A 88 -4.74 -13.02 5.89
CA LYS A 88 -4.17 -13.29 7.21
C LYS A 88 -3.20 -14.48 7.25
N ASP A 89 -3.31 -15.41 6.34
CA ASP A 89 -2.46 -16.62 6.28
C ASP A 89 -1.16 -16.40 5.49
N GLY A 90 -0.88 -15.16 5.03
CA GLY A 90 0.32 -14.84 4.23
C GLY A 90 0.41 -15.58 2.89
N ALA A 91 -0.62 -16.31 2.52
CA ALA A 91 -0.66 -17.27 1.41
C ALA A 91 -1.51 -16.79 0.24
N ILE A 92 -1.53 -15.49 -0.04
CA ILE A 92 -2.11 -15.11 -1.32
C ILE A 92 -1.02 -15.06 -2.37
N ALA A 93 -1.24 -15.89 -3.19
CA ALA A 93 -0.77 -16.20 -4.53
C ALA A 93 -0.79 -15.03 -5.53
N GLY A 94 -0.79 -13.80 -5.14
CA GLY A 94 -0.73 -12.64 -6.02
C GLY A 94 0.37 -11.66 -5.63
N PRO A 95 0.31 -11.01 -4.46
CA PRO A 95 1.25 -9.95 -4.12
C PRO A 95 2.72 -10.42 -4.05
N LYS A 96 3.02 -11.57 -3.44
CA LYS A 96 4.40 -12.09 -3.38
C LYS A 96 5.03 -12.34 -4.75
N SER A 97 4.24 -12.76 -5.74
CA SER A 97 4.75 -12.96 -7.10
C SER A 97 5.10 -11.64 -7.79
N LEU A 98 4.57 -10.52 -7.32
CA LEU A 98 4.80 -9.19 -7.87
C LEU A 98 6.02 -8.50 -7.27
N GLU A 99 6.49 -8.93 -6.10
CA GLU A 99 7.63 -8.31 -5.41
C GLU A 99 8.91 -8.31 -6.26
N HIS A 100 9.04 -9.26 -7.17
CA HIS A 100 10.19 -9.33 -8.08
C HIS A 100 10.08 -8.35 -9.24
N ILE A 101 8.87 -7.96 -9.63
CA ILE A 101 8.60 -7.10 -10.77
C ILE A 101 8.73 -5.62 -10.41
N VAL A 102 8.23 -5.23 -9.23
CA VAL A 102 8.20 -3.83 -8.77
C VAL A 102 9.54 -3.39 -8.18
N ASP A 103 9.79 -2.09 -8.16
CA ASP A 103 11.01 -1.50 -7.62
C ASP A 103 10.96 -1.34 -6.10
N THR A 104 9.80 -1.07 -5.56
CA THR A 104 9.57 -0.87 -4.12
C THR A 104 8.38 -1.69 -3.67
N VAL A 105 8.49 -2.32 -2.50
CA VAL A 105 7.41 -3.04 -1.82
C VAL A 105 7.24 -2.46 -0.43
N VAL A 106 6.02 -2.02 -0.14
CA VAL A 106 5.66 -1.45 1.14
C VAL A 106 4.47 -2.22 1.70
N TYR A 107 4.61 -2.69 2.94
CA TYR A 107 3.54 -3.33 3.67
C TYR A 107 2.84 -2.30 4.55
N PHE A 108 1.52 -2.32 4.50
CA PHE A 108 0.66 -1.52 5.34
C PHE A 108 0.00 -2.43 6.36
N GLU A 109 0.49 -2.36 7.60
CA GLU A 109 0.16 -3.29 8.67
C GLU A 109 -0.72 -2.59 9.71
N GLY A 110 -1.63 -3.34 10.35
CA GLY A 110 -2.44 -2.86 11.45
C GLY A 110 -3.42 -3.91 11.92
N GLU A 111 -3.61 -4.01 13.22
CA GLU A 111 -4.56 -4.92 13.82
C GLU A 111 -5.98 -4.32 13.82
N GLN A 112 -6.98 -5.21 13.76
CA GLN A 112 -8.38 -4.80 13.90
C GLN A 112 -8.63 -4.31 15.33
N GLY A 113 -9.24 -3.11 15.43
CA GLY A 113 -9.53 -2.50 16.73
C GLY A 113 -8.48 -1.49 17.21
N HIS A 114 -7.27 -1.48 16.62
CA HIS A 114 -6.27 -0.48 16.91
C HIS A 114 -6.34 0.72 15.96
N ALA A 115 -6.18 1.93 16.48
CA ALA A 115 -6.22 3.15 15.69
C ALA A 115 -4.96 3.35 14.82
N TYR A 116 -3.89 2.61 15.11
CA TYR A 116 -2.59 2.80 14.47
C TYR A 116 -2.37 1.89 13.27
N ARG A 117 -1.54 2.38 12.36
CA ARG A 117 -1.10 1.66 11.15
C ARG A 117 0.39 1.88 10.97
N ALA A 118 1.09 0.82 10.62
CA ALA A 118 2.52 0.85 10.31
C ALA A 118 2.73 0.67 8.80
N LEU A 119 3.59 1.48 8.22
CA LEU A 119 4.04 1.38 6.86
C LEU A 119 5.50 0.95 6.85
N ARG A 120 5.78 -0.25 6.36
CA ARG A 120 7.11 -0.86 6.38
C ARG A 120 7.60 -1.15 4.97
N ALA A 121 8.78 -0.66 4.61
CA ALA A 121 9.43 -1.03 3.35
C ALA A 121 10.09 -2.41 3.48
N ILE A 122 9.69 -3.34 2.62
CA ILE A 122 10.27 -4.70 2.55
C ILE A 122 11.31 -4.80 1.44
N LYS A 123 11.11 -4.03 0.36
CA LYS A 123 12.04 -3.92 -0.76
C LYS A 123 12.09 -2.47 -1.21
N ASN A 124 13.28 -1.98 -1.48
CA ASN A 124 13.47 -0.67 -2.09
C ASN A 124 14.76 -0.68 -2.92
N ARG A 125 14.65 -0.55 -4.23
CA ARG A 125 15.82 -0.48 -5.13
C ARG A 125 16.57 0.83 -5.05
N PHE A 126 15.93 1.89 -4.53
CA PHE A 126 16.45 3.25 -4.57
C PHE A 126 16.89 3.77 -3.20
N GLY A 127 16.77 2.95 -2.14
CA GLY A 127 17.13 3.37 -0.80
C GLY A 127 17.04 2.27 0.24
N PRO A 128 17.22 2.60 1.51
CA PRO A 128 17.16 1.65 2.61
C PRO A 128 15.73 1.10 2.81
N THR A 129 15.63 -0.11 3.34
CA THR A 129 14.35 -0.76 3.68
C THR A 129 14.00 -0.71 5.18
N PRO A 130 14.94 -0.51 6.12
CA PRO A 130 14.62 -0.62 7.54
C PRO A 130 13.94 0.64 8.12
N GLU A 131 13.19 1.36 7.32
CA GLU A 131 12.40 2.50 7.76
C GLU A 131 10.95 2.10 8.01
N ILE A 132 10.37 2.62 9.10
CA ILE A 132 8.97 2.41 9.46
C ILE A 132 8.25 3.76 9.63
N GLY A 133 7.12 3.92 8.97
CA GLY A 133 6.20 5.03 9.20
C GLY A 133 5.03 4.57 10.08
N VAL A 134 4.72 5.32 11.13
CA VAL A 134 3.56 5.05 11.98
C VAL A 134 2.51 6.13 11.76
N PHE A 135 1.28 5.70 11.58
CA PHE A 135 0.13 6.56 11.34
C PHE A 135 -1.00 6.23 12.29
N GLN A 136 -1.75 7.23 12.69
CA GLN A 136 -2.99 7.09 13.43
C GLN A 136 -4.19 7.26 12.49
N MET A 137 -5.20 6.42 12.67
CA MET A 137 -6.45 6.52 11.91
C MET A 137 -7.38 7.50 12.62
N GLU A 138 -7.65 8.62 11.98
CA GLU A 138 -8.56 9.66 12.47
C GLU A 138 -9.76 9.85 11.54
N LEU A 139 -10.67 10.74 11.89
CA LEU A 139 -11.84 11.03 11.04
C LEU A 139 -11.45 11.61 9.69
N GLU A 140 -10.43 12.44 9.66
CA GLU A 140 -9.85 13.06 8.47
C GLU A 140 -8.92 12.11 7.69
N GLY A 141 -8.68 10.88 8.17
CA GLY A 141 -7.84 9.88 7.52
C GLY A 141 -6.64 9.46 8.33
N LEU A 142 -5.54 9.14 7.65
CA LEU A 142 -4.27 8.73 8.27
C LEU A 142 -3.42 9.95 8.59
N VAL A 143 -3.14 10.13 9.89
CA VAL A 143 -2.27 11.20 10.39
C VAL A 143 -0.92 10.61 10.81
N PRO A 144 0.22 11.15 10.39
CA PRO A 144 1.53 10.64 10.79
C PRO A 144 1.76 10.85 12.28
N VAL A 145 2.34 9.85 12.94
CA VAL A 145 2.74 9.90 14.34
C VAL A 145 4.21 10.30 14.40
N GLU A 146 4.50 11.50 14.92
CA GLU A 146 5.87 12.03 14.98
C GLU A 146 6.73 11.25 15.96
N ASN A 147 6.18 10.90 17.14
CA ASN A 147 6.86 10.15 18.17
C ASN A 147 6.12 8.84 18.53
N PRO A 148 6.35 7.75 17.79
CA PRO A 148 5.73 6.46 18.10
C PRO A 148 6.05 5.93 19.52
N SER A 149 7.20 6.30 20.08
CA SER A 149 7.59 5.86 21.44
C SER A 149 6.65 6.39 22.53
N GLU A 150 6.18 7.62 22.39
CA GLU A 150 5.19 8.19 23.34
C GLU A 150 3.92 7.35 23.36
N TRP A 151 3.51 6.89 22.19
CA TRP A 151 2.32 6.06 22.10
C TRP A 151 2.53 4.67 22.71
N PHE A 152 3.63 3.98 22.40
CA PHE A 152 3.94 2.66 22.97
C PHE A 152 4.06 2.70 24.50
N LEU A 153 4.39 3.86 25.05
CA LEU A 153 4.51 4.06 26.50
C LEU A 153 3.23 4.61 27.16
N SER A 154 2.30 5.18 26.37
CA SER A 154 1.07 5.80 26.91
C SER A 154 0.07 4.78 27.48
N GLU A 155 0.10 3.54 27.01
CA GLU A 155 -0.74 2.46 27.51
C GLU A 155 -0.19 1.81 28.80
N ARG A 156 0.96 2.28 29.28
CA ARG A 156 1.60 1.74 30.48
C ARG A 156 0.76 2.04 31.73
N PRO A 157 0.35 1.01 32.51
CA PRO A 157 -0.28 1.24 33.80
C PRO A 157 0.74 1.88 34.76
N GLU A 158 0.43 3.03 35.29
CA GLU A 158 1.28 3.66 36.33
C GLU A 158 1.40 2.72 37.54
N ASN A 159 2.64 2.47 37.97
CA ASN A 159 2.96 1.64 39.14
C ASN A 159 2.67 0.13 39.03
N SER A 160 2.64 -0.45 37.82
CA SER A 160 2.61 -1.90 37.66
C SER A 160 4.01 -2.51 37.77
N SER A 161 4.17 -3.52 38.64
CA SER A 161 5.38 -4.34 38.68
C SER A 161 5.30 -5.43 37.61
N GLY A 162 6.42 -5.70 36.94
CA GLY A 162 6.52 -6.78 35.95
C GLY A 162 6.62 -6.32 34.50
N SER A 163 6.64 -5.00 34.26
CA SER A 163 6.92 -4.45 32.92
C SER A 163 8.25 -3.68 32.92
N ALA A 164 8.92 -3.65 31.81
CA ALA A 164 10.16 -2.92 31.61
C ALA A 164 10.15 -2.23 30.23
N ILE A 165 10.68 -1.01 30.18
CA ILE A 165 10.87 -0.30 28.92
C ILE A 165 12.14 -0.83 28.25
N ALA A 166 12.02 -1.30 27.03
CA ALA A 166 13.12 -1.70 26.17
C ALA A 166 13.30 -0.70 25.01
N ALA A 167 14.54 -0.42 24.65
CA ALA A 167 14.85 0.30 23.43
C ALA A 167 15.12 -0.71 22.31
N THR A 168 14.38 -0.60 21.22
CA THR A 168 14.61 -1.38 19.99
C THR A 168 15.01 -0.44 18.86
N LEU A 169 15.78 -0.94 17.92
CA LEU A 169 16.19 -0.21 16.73
C LEU A 169 15.41 -0.74 15.53
N GLU A 170 14.58 0.11 14.96
CA GLU A 170 13.88 -0.16 13.68
C GLU A 170 14.46 0.75 12.61
N GLY A 171 15.34 0.19 11.78
CA GLY A 171 16.11 0.97 10.81
C GLY A 171 17.09 1.92 11.49
N THR A 172 16.91 3.21 11.23
CA THR A 172 17.67 4.31 11.84
C THR A 172 16.95 4.91 13.05
N ARG A 173 15.73 4.48 13.33
CA ARG A 173 14.89 5.03 14.41
C ARG A 173 14.92 4.15 15.66
N THR A 174 15.23 4.75 16.80
CA THR A 174 15.07 4.10 18.08
C THR A 174 13.62 4.21 18.53
N LEU A 175 13.01 3.07 18.87
CA LEU A 175 11.68 2.99 19.47
C LEU A 175 11.79 2.49 20.89
N LEU A 176 11.03 3.13 21.78
CA LEU A 176 10.85 2.65 23.14
C LEU A 176 9.54 1.84 23.19
N ILE A 177 9.63 0.62 23.66
CA ILE A 177 8.50 -0.31 23.78
C ILE A 177 8.45 -0.89 25.20
N GLU A 178 7.27 -1.24 25.66
CA GLU A 178 7.05 -1.96 26.91
C GLU A 178 6.90 -3.46 26.68
#